data_d51e68497811e5ef565b63fb86f449d0
#
_entry.id   d51e68497811e5ef565b63fb86f449d0
#
_cell.length_a   1.000
_cell.length_b   1.000
_cell.length_c   1.000
_cell.angle_alpha   90.00
_cell.angle_beta   90.00
_cell.angle_gamma   90.00
#
_symmetry.space_group_name_H-M   'P 1'
#
loop_
_entity.id
_entity.type
_entity.pdbx_description
1 polymer ?
#
loop_
_entity_poly.entity_id
_entity_poly.type
_entity_poly.pdbx_seq_one_letter_code
_entity_poly.pdbx_strand_id
1 'polypeptide(L)'
;DDDAKKDIAVIAAFDEDEIGSWMTTNCIVIRENLTVKQAMSSLVEQAAKNDNISTIYVVDKDEKFVGAVDLKDLIIARENDALSDIISRSYPYVCEHEKINDCIDKIADYEEDSLPVLTKEGRIAGILTATDIVELVDDAMGDDYAKLGGLTSEDLNEPTIISMKKRLPWLIILLFLGMGVSSVVGIFESVVAVLPIVICFQSLVLDMAGNVGTQSLAVTIRVLM
;
A
#
# COMPACT_ATOMS: atom_id res chain seq x y z
N ASP A 1 6.42 28.17 -7.56
CA ASP A 1 7.66 27.45 -7.36
C ASP A 1 7.89 26.54 -8.55
N ASP A 2 9.00 26.76 -9.32
CA ASP A 2 9.22 26.01 -10.58
C ASP A 2 9.71 24.58 -10.29
N ASP A 3 10.31 24.35 -9.11
CA ASP A 3 10.76 23.02 -8.70
C ASP A 3 9.55 22.13 -8.34
N ALA A 4 8.59 22.64 -7.57
CA ALA A 4 7.36 21.92 -7.26
C ALA A 4 6.52 21.54 -8.52
N LYS A 5 6.58 22.36 -9.58
CA LYS A 5 5.89 22.02 -10.84
C LYS A 5 6.58 20.90 -11.60
N LYS A 6 7.92 20.80 -11.50
CA LYS A 6 8.66 19.70 -12.10
C LYS A 6 8.38 18.39 -11.37
N ASP A 7 8.35 18.43 -10.04
CA ASP A 7 8.05 17.25 -9.22
C ASP A 7 6.65 16.72 -9.50
N ILE A 8 5.65 17.59 -9.55
CA ILE A 8 4.28 17.23 -9.94
C ILE A 8 4.22 16.65 -11.36
N ALA A 9 5.00 17.20 -12.29
CA ALA A 9 5.00 16.70 -13.67
C ALA A 9 5.65 15.30 -13.79
N VAL A 10 6.64 15.01 -12.95
CA VAL A 10 7.28 13.68 -12.89
C VAL A 10 6.31 12.66 -12.31
N ILE A 11 5.66 12.98 -11.20
CA ILE A 11 4.69 12.10 -10.52
C ILE A 11 3.45 11.85 -11.40
N ALA A 12 2.95 12.89 -12.08
CA ALA A 12 1.78 12.79 -12.96
C ALA A 12 2.03 11.97 -14.25
N ALA A 13 3.25 11.52 -14.51
CA ALA A 13 3.58 10.66 -15.64
C ALA A 13 3.33 9.17 -15.36
N PHE A 14 3.10 8.79 -14.10
CA PHE A 14 2.84 7.41 -13.68
C PHE A 14 1.34 7.14 -13.56
N ASP A 15 0.96 5.88 -13.74
CA ASP A 15 -0.40 5.42 -13.48
C ASP A 15 -0.66 5.41 -11.95
N GLU A 16 -1.93 5.61 -11.54
CA GLU A 16 -2.31 5.69 -10.11
C GLU A 16 -1.99 4.41 -9.32
N ASP A 17 -1.88 3.26 -9.99
CA ASP A 17 -1.53 1.97 -9.41
C ASP A 17 -0.01 1.67 -9.39
N GLU A 18 0.82 2.59 -9.87
CA GLU A 18 2.27 2.48 -9.88
C GLU A 18 2.91 3.21 -8.69
N ILE A 19 3.99 2.66 -8.15
CA ILE A 19 4.78 3.25 -7.05
C ILE A 19 5.26 4.67 -7.37
N GLY A 20 5.58 4.94 -8.62
CA GLY A 20 6.04 6.25 -9.07
C GLY A 20 5.04 7.38 -8.83
N SER A 21 3.74 7.08 -8.72
CA SER A 21 2.68 8.07 -8.43
C SER A 21 2.67 8.55 -6.97
N TRP A 22 3.29 7.79 -6.06
CA TRP A 22 3.34 8.07 -4.62
C TRP A 22 4.69 8.57 -4.13
N MET A 23 5.72 8.55 -4.99
CA MET A 23 7.05 8.96 -4.59
C MET A 23 7.16 10.48 -4.41
N THR A 24 8.11 10.89 -3.56
CA THR A 24 8.57 12.28 -3.47
C THR A 24 10.00 12.37 -3.99
N THR A 25 10.34 13.49 -4.65
CA THR A 25 11.73 13.76 -5.08
C THR A 25 12.56 14.43 -3.99
N ASN A 26 11.95 14.73 -2.85
CA ASN A 26 12.55 15.38 -1.69
C ASN A 26 13.46 14.40 -0.92
N CYS A 27 14.66 14.12 -1.43
CA CYS A 27 15.63 13.23 -0.83
C CYS A 27 17.06 13.75 -0.98
N ILE A 28 17.96 13.24 -0.15
CA ILE A 28 19.38 13.58 -0.19
C ILE A 28 20.15 12.47 -0.89
N VAL A 29 20.88 12.86 -1.94
CA VAL A 29 21.69 11.93 -2.74
C VAL A 29 23.14 12.40 -2.73
N ILE A 30 24.07 11.50 -2.38
CA ILE A 30 25.51 11.76 -2.37
C ILE A 30 26.27 10.67 -3.14
N ARG A 31 27.52 10.94 -3.52
CA ARG A 31 28.38 9.99 -4.23
C ARG A 31 29.19 9.14 -3.28
N GLU A 32 29.41 7.86 -3.62
CA GLU A 32 30.13 6.90 -2.77
C GLU A 32 31.61 7.22 -2.55
N ASN A 33 32.23 8.00 -3.44
CA ASN A 33 33.68 8.29 -3.43
C ASN A 33 34.06 9.46 -2.50
N LEU A 34 33.15 9.96 -1.69
CA LEU A 34 33.37 11.05 -0.75
C LEU A 34 33.94 10.54 0.58
N THR A 35 34.63 11.43 1.30
CA THR A 35 34.90 11.24 2.71
C THR A 35 33.67 11.63 3.55
N VAL A 36 33.58 11.15 4.80
CA VAL A 36 32.50 11.51 5.74
C VAL A 36 32.35 13.03 5.85
N LYS A 37 33.45 13.78 5.92
CA LYS A 37 33.43 15.25 5.96
C LYS A 37 32.80 15.89 4.71
N GLN A 38 33.15 15.37 3.52
CA GLN A 38 32.58 15.86 2.26
C GLN A 38 31.11 15.50 2.14
N ALA A 39 30.74 14.30 2.55
CA ALA A 39 29.35 13.83 2.60
C ALA A 39 28.49 14.71 3.52
N MET A 40 29.00 15.04 4.73
CA MET A 40 28.35 15.94 5.66
C MET A 40 28.17 17.36 5.08
N SER A 41 29.17 17.88 4.36
CA SER A 41 29.06 19.19 3.71
C SER A 41 27.99 19.17 2.61
N SER A 42 27.93 18.12 1.81
CA SER A 42 26.92 17.95 0.76
C SER A 42 25.51 17.79 1.37
N LEU A 43 25.39 17.04 2.47
CA LEU A 43 24.15 16.91 3.24
C LEU A 43 23.63 18.28 3.69
N VAL A 44 24.48 19.11 4.34
CA VAL A 44 24.09 20.42 4.86
C VAL A 44 23.62 21.36 3.73
N GLU A 45 24.26 21.28 2.56
CA GLU A 45 23.86 22.05 1.39
C GLU A 45 22.49 21.64 0.86
N GLN A 46 22.24 20.33 0.79
CA GLN A 46 20.97 19.79 0.30
C GLN A 46 19.84 19.89 1.33
N ALA A 47 20.12 19.77 2.62
CA ALA A 47 19.15 19.88 3.71
C ALA A 47 18.45 21.24 3.81
N ALA A 48 19.03 22.30 3.20
CA ALA A 48 18.36 23.59 3.10
C ALA A 48 17.10 23.54 2.17
N LYS A 49 16.97 22.52 1.33
CA LYS A 49 15.88 22.37 0.34
C LYS A 49 15.07 21.10 0.53
N ASN A 50 15.59 20.14 1.28
CA ASN A 50 14.99 18.82 1.48
C ASN A 50 14.70 18.59 2.96
N ASP A 51 13.47 18.14 3.26
CA ASP A 51 13.03 17.85 4.63
C ASP A 51 13.40 16.43 5.06
N ASN A 52 13.52 15.49 4.10
CA ASN A 52 13.87 14.10 4.36
C ASN A 52 15.38 13.93 4.46
N ILE A 53 15.91 14.08 5.67
CA ILE A 53 17.35 14.06 5.97
C ILE A 53 17.81 12.84 6.78
N SER A 54 16.87 12.02 7.28
CA SER A 54 17.16 10.86 8.14
C SER A 54 17.98 9.80 7.41
N THR A 55 17.65 9.55 6.14
CA THR A 55 18.33 8.61 5.27
C THR A 55 18.99 9.34 4.09
N ILE A 56 20.25 9.06 3.87
CA ILE A 56 21.06 9.63 2.80
C ILE A 56 21.34 8.52 1.77
N TYR A 57 20.93 8.73 0.54
CA TYR A 57 21.10 7.75 -0.53
C TYR A 57 22.43 7.96 -1.23
N VAL A 58 23.08 6.84 -1.53
CA VAL A 58 24.42 6.84 -2.12
C VAL A 58 24.38 6.28 -3.53
N VAL A 59 25.02 7.01 -4.46
CA VAL A 59 25.11 6.64 -5.86
C VAL A 59 26.56 6.50 -6.30
N ASP A 60 26.78 5.70 -7.33
CA ASP A 60 28.07 5.51 -7.99
C ASP A 60 28.41 6.66 -8.98
N LYS A 61 29.44 6.45 -9.80
CA LYS A 61 29.87 7.43 -10.81
C LYS A 61 28.88 7.58 -11.96
N ASP A 62 28.07 6.54 -12.21
CA ASP A 62 27.07 6.47 -13.27
C ASP A 62 25.67 6.86 -12.74
N GLU A 63 25.60 7.42 -11.51
CA GLU A 63 24.38 7.82 -10.79
C GLU A 63 23.45 6.65 -10.47
N LYS A 64 24.00 5.42 -10.39
CA LYS A 64 23.22 4.25 -9.96
C LYS A 64 23.24 4.12 -8.45
N PHE A 65 22.14 3.66 -7.90
CA PHE A 65 21.98 3.40 -6.48
C PHE A 65 22.95 2.31 -5.99
N VAL A 66 23.67 2.62 -4.92
CA VAL A 66 24.64 1.71 -4.28
C VAL A 66 24.16 1.24 -2.91
N GLY A 67 23.45 2.10 -2.20
CA GLY A 67 22.99 1.85 -0.85
C GLY A 67 22.58 3.14 -0.14
N ALA A 68 22.38 3.07 1.15
CA ALA A 68 22.00 4.21 1.98
C ALA A 68 22.88 4.32 3.22
N VAL A 69 22.88 5.50 3.84
CA VAL A 69 23.56 5.80 5.10
C VAL A 69 22.58 6.54 5.99
N ASP A 70 22.42 6.10 7.22
CA ASP A 70 21.64 6.81 8.20
C ASP A 70 22.37 8.07 8.66
N LEU A 71 21.63 9.16 8.85
CA LEU A 71 22.16 10.41 9.39
C LEU A 71 22.92 10.18 10.71
N LYS A 72 22.43 9.30 11.55
CA LYS A 72 23.05 8.91 12.82
C LYS A 72 24.46 8.36 12.60
N ASP A 73 24.62 7.43 11.65
CA ASP A 73 25.91 6.79 11.36
C ASP A 73 26.88 7.78 10.75
N LEU A 74 26.41 8.68 9.89
CA LEU A 74 27.22 9.76 9.34
C LEU A 74 27.70 10.74 10.43
N ILE A 75 26.90 11.04 11.47
CA ILE A 75 27.28 11.91 12.59
C ILE A 75 28.31 11.25 13.50
N ILE A 76 28.22 9.92 13.69
CA ILE A 76 29.13 9.17 14.59
C ILE A 76 30.47 8.88 13.93
N ALA A 77 30.52 8.78 12.61
CA ALA A 77 31.72 8.45 11.83
C ALA A 77 32.78 9.56 11.94
N ARG A 78 34.06 9.17 11.76
CA ARG A 78 35.17 10.13 11.81
C ARG A 78 35.28 10.87 10.49
N GLU A 79 35.63 12.15 10.55
CA GLU A 79 35.68 13.06 9.40
C GLU A 79 36.50 12.55 8.19
N ASN A 80 37.57 11.81 8.47
CA ASN A 80 38.50 11.33 7.43
C ASN A 80 38.23 9.90 6.97
N ASP A 81 37.26 9.20 7.57
CA ASP A 81 36.89 7.87 7.15
C ASP A 81 36.25 7.90 5.75
N ALA A 82 36.41 6.83 5.01
CA ALA A 82 35.74 6.70 3.71
C ALA A 82 34.25 6.48 3.93
N LEU A 83 33.41 7.15 3.14
CA LEU A 83 31.96 6.96 3.21
C LEU A 83 31.56 5.50 2.92
N SER A 84 32.32 4.83 2.05
CA SER A 84 32.12 3.42 1.69
C SER A 84 32.05 2.45 2.87
N ASP A 85 32.62 2.81 4.01
CA ASP A 85 32.74 1.94 5.18
C ASP A 85 31.46 1.94 6.03
N ILE A 86 30.60 2.94 5.84
CA ILE A 86 29.34 3.12 6.56
C ILE A 86 28.11 2.94 5.67
N ILE A 87 28.29 2.65 4.37
CA ILE A 87 27.18 2.43 3.43
C ILE A 87 26.52 1.07 3.69
N SER A 88 25.24 1.08 3.96
CA SER A 88 24.39 -0.12 3.92
C SER A 88 24.07 -0.49 2.48
N ARG A 89 24.79 -1.49 1.93
CA ARG A 89 24.62 -1.94 0.53
C ARG A 89 23.43 -2.88 0.33
N SER A 90 22.88 -3.41 1.42
CA SER A 90 21.70 -4.28 1.39
C SER A 90 20.40 -3.51 1.66
N TYR A 91 20.41 -2.21 1.41
CA TYR A 91 19.23 -1.36 1.64
C TYR A 91 18.13 -1.73 0.66
N PRO A 92 16.88 -1.91 1.13
CA PRO A 92 15.75 -2.26 0.28
C PRO A 92 15.38 -1.12 -0.67
N TYR A 93 14.78 -1.47 -1.80
CA TYR A 93 14.30 -0.52 -2.80
C TYR A 93 13.09 -1.07 -3.57
N VAL A 94 12.37 -0.18 -4.24
CA VAL A 94 11.26 -0.49 -5.15
C VAL A 94 11.50 0.16 -6.51
N CYS A 95 10.79 -0.31 -7.55
CA CYS A 95 10.92 0.27 -8.89
C CYS A 95 9.74 1.22 -9.19
N GLU A 96 9.97 2.28 -9.95
CA GLU A 96 8.99 3.33 -10.28
C GLU A 96 7.73 2.80 -10.97
N HIS A 97 7.85 1.77 -11.82
CA HIS A 97 6.74 1.13 -12.55
C HIS A 97 6.22 -0.16 -11.87
N GLU A 98 6.69 -0.48 -10.68
CA GLU A 98 6.17 -1.61 -9.92
C GLU A 98 4.76 -1.28 -9.43
N LYS A 99 3.83 -2.24 -9.56
CA LYS A 99 2.47 -2.02 -9.07
C LYS A 99 2.41 -2.13 -7.57
N ILE A 100 1.63 -1.24 -6.95
CA ILE A 100 1.44 -1.17 -5.50
C ILE A 100 1.04 -2.54 -4.95
N ASN A 101 0.04 -3.19 -5.56
CA ASN A 101 -0.45 -4.50 -5.11
C ASN A 101 0.60 -5.63 -5.16
N ASP A 102 1.63 -5.52 -6.01
CA ASP A 102 2.66 -6.55 -6.16
C ASP A 102 3.80 -6.38 -5.14
N CYS A 103 3.97 -5.18 -4.59
CA CYS A 103 5.07 -4.86 -3.67
C CYS A 103 4.61 -4.47 -2.26
N ILE A 104 3.29 -4.31 -2.05
CA ILE A 104 2.74 -3.82 -0.77
C ILE A 104 3.19 -4.68 0.43
N ASP A 105 3.17 -6.01 0.29
CA ASP A 105 3.60 -6.92 1.36
C ASP A 105 5.07 -6.73 1.71
N LYS A 106 5.92 -6.51 0.70
CA LYS A 106 7.35 -6.23 0.91
C LYS A 106 7.55 -4.87 1.59
N ILE A 107 6.81 -3.86 1.14
CA ILE A 107 6.90 -2.49 1.67
C ILE A 107 6.42 -2.45 3.13
N ALA A 108 5.34 -3.16 3.46
CA ALA A 108 4.79 -3.20 4.81
C ALA A 108 5.73 -3.85 5.84
N ASP A 109 6.60 -4.76 5.40
CA ASP A 109 7.57 -5.45 6.27
C ASP A 109 8.86 -4.66 6.52
N TYR A 110 9.06 -3.50 5.85
CA TYR A 110 10.26 -2.70 6.03
C TYR A 110 10.18 -1.80 7.26
N GLU A 111 11.23 -1.83 8.07
CA GLU A 111 11.38 -1.01 9.29
C GLU A 111 12.16 0.31 9.02
N GLU A 112 12.40 0.65 7.76
CA GLU A 112 13.22 1.80 7.37
C GLU A 112 12.37 3.09 7.31
N ASP A 113 13.01 4.24 7.58
CA ASP A 113 12.37 5.56 7.58
C ASP A 113 11.87 5.98 6.18
N SER A 114 12.52 5.46 5.12
CA SER A 114 12.14 5.71 3.73
C SER A 114 12.75 4.67 2.79
N LEU A 115 12.11 4.44 1.64
CA LEU A 115 12.56 3.51 0.60
C LEU A 115 12.88 4.27 -0.69
N PRO A 116 14.04 4.02 -1.33
CA PRO A 116 14.35 4.60 -2.62
C PRO A 116 13.53 3.93 -3.73
N VAL A 117 12.99 4.77 -4.59
CA VAL A 117 12.31 4.36 -5.82
C VAL A 117 13.31 4.47 -6.98
N LEU A 118 13.55 3.37 -7.67
CA LEU A 118 14.55 3.31 -8.73
C LEU A 118 13.92 3.24 -10.12
N THR A 119 14.60 3.90 -11.06
CA THR A 119 14.32 3.74 -12.50
C THR A 119 14.78 2.36 -13.00
N LYS A 120 14.37 1.99 -14.21
CA LYS A 120 14.84 0.75 -14.89
C LYS A 120 16.37 0.68 -15.04
N GLU A 121 17.05 1.82 -15.10
CA GLU A 121 18.49 1.94 -15.18
C GLU A 121 19.19 1.81 -13.82
N GLY A 122 18.42 1.73 -12.71
CA GLY A 122 18.92 1.66 -11.34
C GLY A 122 19.31 3.01 -10.75
N ARG A 123 18.82 4.12 -11.30
CA ARG A 123 18.99 5.47 -10.74
C ARG A 123 17.85 5.78 -9.78
N ILE A 124 18.09 6.68 -8.85
CA ILE A 124 17.06 7.14 -7.92
C ILE A 124 16.10 8.08 -8.65
N ALA A 125 14.83 7.72 -8.74
CA ALA A 125 13.74 8.55 -9.24
C ALA A 125 13.14 9.42 -8.13
N GLY A 126 13.02 8.84 -6.94
CA GLY A 126 12.45 9.47 -5.75
C GLY A 126 12.54 8.55 -4.54
N ILE A 127 11.75 8.84 -3.54
CA ILE A 127 11.63 8.01 -2.33
C ILE A 127 10.17 7.87 -1.91
N LEU A 128 9.86 6.77 -1.21
CA LEU A 128 8.66 6.63 -0.38
C LEU A 128 9.04 6.88 1.07
N THR A 129 8.35 7.77 1.75
CA THR A 129 8.54 7.97 3.19
C THR A 129 7.74 6.95 4.00
N ALA A 130 8.09 6.76 5.28
CA ALA A 130 7.31 5.90 6.19
C ALA A 130 5.82 6.30 6.23
N THR A 131 5.51 7.60 6.10
CA THR A 131 4.13 8.09 6.06
C THR A 131 3.42 7.62 4.79
N ASP A 132 4.09 7.74 3.62
CA ASP A 132 3.53 7.30 2.33
C ASP A 132 3.29 5.78 2.34
N ILE A 133 4.21 5.02 2.96
CA ILE A 133 4.09 3.56 3.11
C ILE A 133 2.87 3.19 3.95
N VAL A 134 2.66 3.86 5.09
CA VAL A 134 1.49 3.62 5.94
C VAL A 134 0.20 3.96 5.20
N GLU A 135 0.15 5.06 4.45
CA GLU A 135 -1.00 5.48 3.66
C GLU A 135 -1.30 4.47 2.54
N LEU A 136 -0.27 4.01 1.81
CA LEU A 136 -0.40 2.96 0.80
C LEU A 136 -0.97 1.65 1.36
N VAL A 137 -0.48 1.22 2.52
CA VAL A 137 -0.96 0.00 3.19
C VAL A 137 -2.40 0.18 3.65
N ASP A 138 -2.76 1.33 4.23
CA ASP A 138 -4.12 1.61 4.70
C ASP A 138 -5.11 1.67 3.53
N ASP A 139 -4.74 2.31 2.42
CA ASP A 139 -5.55 2.36 1.19
C ASP A 139 -5.75 0.97 0.58
N ALA A 140 -4.70 0.15 0.49
CA ALA A 140 -4.81 -1.21 -0.03
C ALA A 140 -5.72 -2.08 0.84
N MET A 141 -5.61 -1.97 2.18
CA MET A 141 -6.51 -2.66 3.12
C MET A 141 -7.96 -2.13 3.00
N GLY A 142 -8.12 -0.82 2.83
CA GLY A 142 -9.42 -0.18 2.63
C GLY A 142 -10.12 -0.69 1.37
N ASP A 143 -9.39 -0.81 0.27
CA ASP A 143 -9.88 -1.34 -1.01
C ASP A 143 -10.39 -2.77 -0.90
N ASP A 144 -9.70 -3.61 -0.18
CA ASP A 144 -10.11 -5.00 -0.01
C ASP A 144 -11.37 -5.12 0.84
N TYR A 145 -11.50 -4.31 1.89
CA TYR A 145 -12.77 -4.21 2.63
C TYR A 145 -13.91 -3.66 1.75
N ALA A 146 -13.65 -2.66 0.92
CA ALA A 146 -14.64 -2.10 0.00
C ALA A 146 -15.12 -3.14 -1.03
N LYS A 147 -14.21 -3.94 -1.60
CA LYS A 147 -14.53 -5.04 -2.53
C LYS A 147 -15.49 -6.06 -1.91
N LEU A 148 -15.41 -6.32 -0.58
CA LEU A 148 -16.37 -7.18 0.12
C LEU A 148 -17.79 -6.61 0.15
N GLY A 149 -17.92 -5.30 0.20
CA GLY A 149 -19.19 -4.60 0.08
C GLY A 149 -19.67 -4.42 -1.36
N GLY A 150 -18.89 -4.88 -2.36
CA GLY A 150 -19.13 -4.59 -3.77
C GLY A 150 -18.92 -3.11 -4.10
N LEU A 151 -17.98 -2.47 -3.39
CA LEU A 151 -17.57 -1.07 -3.53
C LEU A 151 -16.12 -0.98 -4.02
N THR A 152 -15.74 0.18 -4.50
CA THR A 152 -14.36 0.61 -4.68
C THR A 152 -14.09 1.79 -3.74
N SER A 153 -12.83 2.07 -3.39
CA SER A 153 -12.44 3.20 -2.54
C SER A 153 -12.95 4.55 -3.08
N GLU A 154 -13.01 4.71 -4.39
CA GLU A 154 -13.57 5.89 -5.05
C GLU A 154 -15.07 6.10 -4.74
N ASP A 155 -15.80 5.04 -4.38
CA ASP A 155 -17.25 5.08 -4.14
C ASP A 155 -17.64 5.86 -2.87
N LEU A 156 -16.69 6.18 -1.98
CA LEU A 156 -16.97 6.89 -0.72
C LEU A 156 -17.44 8.33 -0.95
N ASN A 157 -17.02 8.96 -2.04
CA ASN A 157 -17.39 10.34 -2.39
C ASN A 157 -18.48 10.44 -3.46
N GLU A 158 -19.04 9.31 -3.93
CA GLU A 158 -20.05 9.29 -4.98
C GLU A 158 -21.45 9.68 -4.49
N PRO A 159 -22.29 10.31 -5.35
CA PRO A 159 -23.69 10.56 -5.04
C PRO A 159 -24.43 9.23 -4.83
N THR A 160 -25.30 9.18 -3.82
CA THR A 160 -26.05 7.99 -3.36
C THR A 160 -26.73 7.21 -4.49
N ILE A 161 -27.22 7.90 -5.54
CA ILE A 161 -27.92 7.27 -6.66
C ILE A 161 -26.97 6.41 -7.52
N ILE A 162 -25.72 6.84 -7.69
CA ILE A 162 -24.71 6.10 -8.47
C ILE A 162 -24.30 4.86 -7.67
N SER A 163 -24.02 5.01 -6.37
CA SER A 163 -23.72 3.90 -5.47
C SER A 163 -24.85 2.86 -5.42
N MET A 164 -26.12 3.30 -5.42
CA MET A 164 -27.27 2.38 -5.50
C MET A 164 -27.28 1.59 -6.82
N LYS A 165 -26.99 2.22 -7.96
CA LYS A 165 -26.97 1.53 -9.27
C LYS A 165 -25.87 0.49 -9.34
N LYS A 166 -24.70 0.72 -8.74
CA LYS A 166 -23.58 -0.23 -8.70
C LYS A 166 -23.94 -1.47 -7.86
N ARG A 167 -24.65 -1.29 -6.75
CA ARG A 167 -25.04 -2.39 -5.83
C ARG A 167 -26.28 -3.14 -6.29
N LEU A 168 -27.19 -2.51 -7.04
CA LEU A 168 -28.47 -3.08 -7.43
C LEU A 168 -28.36 -4.44 -8.15
N PRO A 169 -27.45 -4.65 -9.11
CA PRO A 169 -27.31 -5.94 -9.77
C PRO A 169 -27.00 -7.09 -8.80
N TRP A 170 -26.09 -6.84 -7.84
CA TRP A 170 -25.74 -7.83 -6.81
C TRP A 170 -26.93 -8.14 -5.89
N LEU A 171 -27.68 -7.12 -5.46
CA LEU A 171 -28.86 -7.30 -4.63
C LEU A 171 -29.97 -8.07 -5.35
N ILE A 172 -30.13 -7.87 -6.66
CA ILE A 172 -31.07 -8.63 -7.50
C ILE A 172 -30.65 -10.10 -7.56
N ILE A 173 -29.37 -10.41 -7.75
CA ILE A 173 -28.87 -11.78 -7.74
C ILE A 173 -29.16 -12.46 -6.40
N LEU A 174 -28.88 -11.78 -5.28
CA LEU A 174 -29.18 -12.28 -3.93
C LEU A 174 -30.67 -12.49 -3.71
N LEU A 175 -31.53 -11.60 -4.24
CA LEU A 175 -32.97 -11.75 -4.18
C LEU A 175 -33.43 -13.02 -4.89
N PHE A 176 -32.98 -13.28 -6.11
CA PHE A 176 -33.32 -14.51 -6.85
C PHE A 176 -32.82 -15.75 -6.15
N LEU A 177 -31.61 -15.70 -5.59
CA LEU A 177 -31.06 -16.80 -4.80
C LEU A 177 -31.94 -17.07 -3.56
N GLY A 178 -32.34 -16.03 -2.85
CA GLY A 178 -33.25 -16.13 -1.70
C GLY A 178 -34.63 -16.68 -2.06
N MET A 179 -35.18 -16.27 -3.21
CA MET A 179 -36.43 -16.85 -3.74
C MET A 179 -36.27 -18.33 -4.06
N GLY A 180 -35.13 -18.73 -4.61
CA GLY A 180 -34.83 -20.17 -4.87
C GLY A 180 -34.81 -20.97 -3.59
N VAL A 181 -34.12 -20.50 -2.56
CA VAL A 181 -34.07 -21.13 -1.23
C VAL A 181 -35.49 -21.23 -0.63
N SER A 182 -36.25 -20.11 -0.66
CA SER A 182 -37.65 -20.07 -0.16
C SER A 182 -38.55 -21.06 -0.90
N SER A 183 -38.39 -21.23 -2.21
CA SER A 183 -39.16 -22.19 -2.99
C SER A 183 -38.87 -23.64 -2.58
N VAL A 184 -37.58 -23.94 -2.32
CA VAL A 184 -37.19 -25.29 -1.83
C VAL A 184 -37.81 -25.54 -0.45
N VAL A 185 -37.77 -24.58 0.48
CA VAL A 185 -38.40 -24.68 1.79
C VAL A 185 -39.91 -24.90 1.65
N GLY A 186 -40.58 -24.18 0.72
CA GLY A 186 -42.01 -24.32 0.44
C GLY A 186 -42.43 -25.72 -0.01
N ILE A 187 -41.60 -26.45 -0.75
CA ILE A 187 -41.87 -27.84 -1.16
C ILE A 187 -42.02 -28.78 0.06
N PHE A 188 -41.28 -28.47 1.14
CA PHE A 188 -41.31 -29.29 2.37
C PHE A 188 -42.27 -28.73 3.44
N GLU A 189 -43.05 -27.71 3.13
CA GLU A 189 -43.95 -27.04 4.08
C GLU A 189 -44.90 -28.00 4.77
N SER A 190 -45.45 -29.00 4.05
CA SER A 190 -46.34 -30.03 4.61
C SER A 190 -45.66 -30.90 5.68
N VAL A 191 -44.37 -31.16 5.53
CA VAL A 191 -43.56 -31.93 6.48
C VAL A 191 -43.21 -31.07 7.69
N VAL A 192 -42.86 -29.82 7.46
CA VAL A 192 -42.48 -28.83 8.49
C VAL A 192 -43.69 -28.48 9.37
N ALA A 193 -44.88 -28.41 8.77
CA ALA A 193 -46.12 -28.09 9.50
C ALA A 193 -46.51 -29.14 10.57
N VAL A 194 -46.09 -30.40 10.36
CA VAL A 194 -46.37 -31.51 11.32
C VAL A 194 -45.42 -31.41 12.55
N LEU A 195 -44.26 -30.75 12.38
CA LEU A 195 -43.21 -30.64 13.41
C LEU A 195 -42.87 -29.16 13.67
N PRO A 196 -43.67 -28.43 14.44
CA PRO A 196 -43.44 -26.99 14.71
C PRO A 196 -42.06 -26.70 15.26
N ILE A 197 -41.44 -27.65 15.96
CA ILE A 197 -40.07 -27.49 16.49
C ILE A 197 -39.04 -27.32 15.38
N VAL A 198 -39.26 -27.85 14.17
CA VAL A 198 -38.34 -27.67 13.03
C VAL A 198 -38.30 -26.22 12.60
N ILE A 199 -39.41 -25.49 12.65
CA ILE A 199 -39.49 -24.07 12.32
C ILE A 199 -38.61 -23.23 13.26
N CYS A 200 -38.63 -23.55 14.57
CA CYS A 200 -37.77 -22.87 15.54
C CYS A 200 -36.29 -23.07 15.28
N PHE A 201 -35.89 -24.29 14.91
CA PHE A 201 -34.50 -24.58 14.58
C PHE A 201 -34.07 -24.04 13.20
N GLN A 202 -34.97 -23.89 12.25
CA GLN A 202 -34.67 -23.33 10.92
C GLN A 202 -34.10 -21.93 11.03
N SER A 203 -34.72 -21.07 11.82
CA SER A 203 -34.23 -19.70 12.04
C SER A 203 -32.84 -19.69 12.69
N LEU A 204 -32.65 -20.56 13.71
CA LEU A 204 -31.36 -20.69 14.38
C LEU A 204 -30.25 -21.16 13.44
N VAL A 205 -30.51 -22.18 12.61
CA VAL A 205 -29.55 -22.71 11.64
C VAL A 205 -29.18 -21.68 10.58
N LEU A 206 -30.16 -20.91 10.11
CA LEU A 206 -29.93 -19.84 9.12
C LEU A 206 -29.05 -18.73 9.70
N ASP A 207 -29.32 -18.29 10.93
CA ASP A 207 -28.54 -17.27 11.63
C ASP A 207 -27.10 -17.76 11.88
N MET A 208 -26.95 -18.99 12.38
CA MET A 208 -25.62 -19.59 12.58
C MET A 208 -24.84 -19.76 11.27
N ALA A 209 -25.50 -20.13 10.19
CA ALA A 209 -24.85 -20.24 8.87
C ALA A 209 -24.35 -18.87 8.38
N GLY A 210 -25.13 -17.82 8.58
CA GLY A 210 -24.71 -16.43 8.30
C GLY A 210 -23.49 -16.01 9.11
N ASN A 211 -23.54 -16.25 10.43
CA ASN A 211 -22.43 -15.91 11.32
C ASN A 211 -21.14 -16.68 11.01
N VAL A 212 -21.23 -17.98 10.71
CA VAL A 212 -20.07 -18.78 10.30
C VAL A 212 -19.51 -18.30 8.96
N GLY A 213 -20.39 -17.95 8.01
CA GLY A 213 -19.99 -17.40 6.72
C GLY A 213 -19.21 -16.10 6.84
N THR A 214 -19.73 -15.15 7.59
CA THR A 214 -19.06 -13.82 7.80
C THR A 214 -17.75 -13.95 8.57
N GLN A 215 -17.70 -14.79 9.62
CA GLN A 215 -16.47 -15.03 10.37
C GLN A 215 -15.41 -15.73 9.52
N SER A 216 -15.79 -16.74 8.73
CA SER A 216 -14.87 -17.42 7.82
C SER A 216 -14.32 -16.47 6.77
N LEU A 217 -15.17 -15.59 6.22
CA LEU A 217 -14.76 -14.56 5.28
C LEU A 217 -13.75 -13.61 5.89
N ALA A 218 -14.04 -13.07 7.09
CA ALA A 218 -13.13 -12.15 7.78
C ALA A 218 -11.76 -12.78 8.08
N VAL A 219 -11.73 -14.07 8.51
CA VAL A 219 -10.47 -14.79 8.73
C VAL A 219 -9.72 -15.02 7.42
N THR A 220 -10.43 -15.40 6.35
CA THR A 220 -9.82 -15.66 5.05
C THR A 220 -9.15 -14.40 4.49
N ILE A 221 -9.83 -13.26 4.59
CA ILE A 221 -9.26 -11.98 4.16
C ILE A 221 -7.99 -11.68 4.94
N ARG A 222 -8.04 -11.79 6.28
CA ARG A 222 -6.87 -11.51 7.12
C ARG A 222 -5.66 -12.43 6.84
N VAL A 223 -5.89 -13.63 6.32
CA VAL A 223 -4.81 -14.58 5.98
C VAL A 223 -4.27 -14.33 4.57
N LEU A 224 -5.08 -13.75 3.67
CA LEU A 224 -4.68 -13.44 2.30
C LEU A 224 -4.05 -12.04 2.15
N MET A 225 -4.21 -11.19 3.15
CA MET A 225 -3.51 -9.91 3.34
C MET A 225 -2.24 -10.11 4.17
#